data_2be2da65b84b7cbc95c7bdb33196889c
#
_entry.id   2be2da65b84b7cbc95c7bdb33196889c
#
_cell.length_a   1.000
_cell.length_b   1.000
_cell.length_c   1.000
_cell.angle_alpha   90.00
_cell.angle_beta   90.00
_cell.angle_gamma   90.00
#
_symmetry.space_group_name_H-M   'P 1'
#
loop_
_entity.id
_entity.type
_entity.pdbx_description
1 polymer ?
#
loop_
_entity_poly.entity_id
_entity_poly.type
_entity_poly.pdbx_seq_one_letter_code
_entity_poly.pdbx_strand_id
1 'polypeptide(L)'
;MLSICRWFISTLWGSYASRCTGGKFEKKPYNPILGEQFFCTMGDAKCICEQVCHHPPISAFYLEDEKAGVSLNGHTGQKSKFKGTSIRVEQVGRAVLYLKQYDEQYMLDFPDILIRGVLTGGAFIELGGVCTIVGSNNTKATIEFVPKPWFGGEYNHIKGWIYHDDKVQYQLSGRWSHQSFYSKGKDSKKELLFDAEAEPMAKRVTPPVEEQSEIESHRVWGPVTEALKQKNYKVANKEKTRIEEWQRGVRKEREEKKEVWEPKLFKFEKDDDASNGTDYQKKNHALRTKMDLHHHLDSGAWTYVHSLHTRKQ
;
A
#
# COMPACT_ATOMS: atom_id res chain seq x y z
N MET A 1 16.67 5.63 9.68
CA MET A 1 15.81 6.33 8.70
C MET A 1 16.25 6.14 7.24
N LEU A 2 17.52 6.27 6.84
CA LEU A 2 17.94 6.05 5.43
C LEU A 2 17.50 4.67 4.90
N SER A 3 17.75 3.59 5.65
CA SER A 3 17.30 2.24 5.27
C SER A 3 15.79 2.13 5.14
N ILE A 4 15.02 2.86 5.96
CA ILE A 4 13.56 2.90 5.89
C ILE A 4 13.10 3.62 4.62
N CYS A 5 13.73 4.75 4.27
CA CYS A 5 13.45 5.44 3.01
C CYS A 5 13.78 4.59 1.78
N ARG A 6 14.93 3.89 1.80
CA ARG A 6 15.31 2.95 0.74
C ARG A 6 14.26 1.83 0.59
N TRP A 7 13.88 1.18 1.68
CA TRP A 7 12.83 0.15 1.70
C TRP A 7 11.51 0.69 1.17
N PHE A 8 11.08 1.88 1.60
CA PHE A 8 9.83 2.49 1.13
C PHE A 8 9.84 2.74 -0.38
N ILE A 9 10.91 3.32 -0.93
CA ILE A 9 11.07 3.56 -2.36
C ILE A 9 11.09 2.22 -3.13
N SER A 10 11.82 1.22 -2.63
CA SER A 10 11.87 -0.13 -3.20
C SER A 10 10.49 -0.80 -3.24
N THR A 11 9.68 -0.65 -2.18
CA THR A 11 8.31 -1.19 -2.12
C THR A 11 7.40 -0.53 -3.17
N LEU A 12 7.50 0.79 -3.35
CA LEU A 12 6.74 1.52 -4.38
C LEU A 12 7.16 1.08 -5.79
N TRP A 13 8.48 0.95 -6.02
CA TRP A 13 9.00 0.44 -7.28
C TRP A 13 8.50 -0.98 -7.56
N GLY A 14 8.64 -1.91 -6.61
CA GLY A 14 8.16 -3.29 -6.75
C GLY A 14 6.66 -3.37 -7.03
N SER A 15 5.87 -2.53 -6.39
CA SER A 15 4.42 -2.44 -6.62
C SER A 15 4.10 -1.93 -8.04
N TYR A 16 4.85 -0.96 -8.53
CA TYR A 16 4.70 -0.43 -9.90
C TYR A 16 5.18 -1.44 -10.94
N ALA A 17 6.40 -1.95 -10.79
CA ALA A 17 7.03 -2.86 -11.74
C ALA A 17 6.25 -4.17 -11.91
N SER A 18 5.67 -4.70 -10.82
CA SER A 18 4.83 -5.91 -10.87
C SER A 18 3.57 -5.76 -11.74
N ARG A 19 3.19 -4.54 -12.10
CA ARG A 19 2.03 -4.21 -12.94
C ARG A 19 2.40 -3.69 -14.33
N CYS A 20 3.68 -3.72 -14.67
CA CYS A 20 4.16 -3.29 -15.98
C CYS A 20 4.57 -4.50 -16.82
N THR A 21 3.97 -4.66 -18.00
CA THR A 21 4.35 -5.69 -18.98
C THR A 21 4.84 -5.00 -20.24
N GLY A 22 6.08 -5.29 -20.66
CA GLY A 22 6.69 -4.67 -21.84
C GLY A 22 6.73 -3.14 -21.77
N GLY A 23 6.96 -2.56 -20.59
CA GLY A 23 7.02 -1.11 -20.36
C GLY A 23 5.67 -0.40 -20.32
N LYS A 24 4.57 -1.15 -20.41
CA LYS A 24 3.19 -0.60 -20.30
C LYS A 24 2.56 -1.02 -18.99
N PHE A 25 1.88 -0.08 -18.34
CA PHE A 25 1.14 -0.34 -17.12
C PHE A 25 -0.16 -1.08 -17.43
N GLU A 26 -0.35 -2.23 -16.78
CA GLU A 26 -1.53 -3.07 -16.97
C GLU A 26 -2.74 -2.55 -16.18
N LYS A 27 -3.90 -2.54 -16.84
CA LYS A 27 -5.16 -2.17 -16.19
C LYS A 27 -5.53 -3.22 -15.14
N LYS A 28 -5.89 -2.78 -13.92
CA LYS A 28 -6.35 -3.65 -12.83
C LYS A 28 -7.73 -4.24 -13.20
N PRO A 29 -7.85 -5.57 -13.41
CA PRO A 29 -9.10 -6.18 -13.85
C PRO A 29 -10.11 -6.39 -12.71
N TYR A 30 -9.65 -6.53 -11.47
CA TYR A 30 -10.46 -6.88 -10.31
C TYR A 30 -10.69 -5.70 -9.39
N ASN A 31 -11.84 -5.71 -8.71
CA ASN A 31 -12.18 -4.81 -7.63
C ASN A 31 -12.54 -5.67 -6.41
N PRO A 32 -11.71 -5.72 -5.37
CA PRO A 32 -11.92 -6.62 -4.24
C PRO A 32 -13.33 -6.51 -3.66
N ILE A 33 -13.94 -7.65 -3.38
CA ILE A 33 -15.23 -7.72 -2.72
C ILE A 33 -15.06 -7.60 -1.20
N LEU A 34 -16.12 -7.20 -0.49
CA LEU A 34 -16.08 -7.08 0.96
C LEU A 34 -15.80 -8.42 1.61
N GLY A 35 -14.79 -8.48 2.48
CA GLY A 35 -14.33 -9.70 3.13
C GLY A 35 -13.41 -10.56 2.28
N GLU A 36 -13.07 -10.14 1.05
CA GLU A 36 -12.07 -10.84 0.24
C GLU A 36 -10.74 -10.88 0.95
N GLN A 37 -10.11 -12.05 0.98
CA GLN A 37 -8.84 -12.30 1.62
C GLN A 37 -7.77 -12.68 0.59
N PHE A 38 -6.53 -12.32 0.90
CA PHE A 38 -5.38 -12.69 0.10
C PHE A 38 -4.21 -13.09 1.00
N PHE A 39 -3.59 -14.23 0.71
CA PHE A 39 -2.45 -14.75 1.44
C PHE A 39 -1.31 -15.03 0.49
N CYS A 40 -0.10 -14.64 0.86
CA CYS A 40 1.09 -15.02 0.11
C CYS A 40 2.34 -15.04 1.01
N THR A 41 3.40 -15.63 0.50
CA THR A 41 4.76 -15.52 1.04
C THR A 41 5.66 -14.84 0.04
N MET A 42 6.67 -14.12 0.54
CA MET A 42 7.74 -13.48 -0.22
C MET A 42 9.05 -13.74 0.50
N GLY A 43 9.76 -14.80 0.10
CA GLY A 43 10.86 -15.33 0.90
C GLY A 43 10.36 -15.84 2.26
N ASP A 44 10.97 -15.36 3.35
CA ASP A 44 10.57 -15.71 4.73
C ASP A 44 9.36 -14.86 5.22
N ALA A 45 9.01 -13.79 4.51
CA ALA A 45 7.89 -12.94 4.89
C ALA A 45 6.54 -13.54 4.50
N LYS A 46 5.58 -13.51 5.43
CA LYS A 46 4.17 -13.87 5.20
C LYS A 46 3.33 -12.60 5.09
N CYS A 47 2.38 -12.58 4.16
CA CYS A 47 1.51 -11.44 3.91
C CYS A 47 0.05 -11.87 3.91
N ILE A 48 -0.78 -11.07 4.56
CA ILE A 48 -2.24 -11.24 4.66
C ILE A 48 -2.90 -9.92 4.29
N CYS A 49 -3.96 -9.98 3.49
CA CYS A 49 -4.80 -8.82 3.20
C CYS A 49 -6.27 -9.19 3.36
N GLU A 50 -7.10 -8.23 3.74
CA GLU A 50 -8.56 -8.35 3.75
C GLU A 50 -9.20 -7.04 3.30
N GLN A 51 -10.23 -7.14 2.45
CA GLN A 51 -11.07 -6.00 2.11
C GLN A 51 -12.04 -5.72 3.26
N VAL A 52 -11.68 -4.81 4.15
CA VAL A 52 -12.38 -4.54 5.41
C VAL A 52 -13.55 -3.57 5.27
N CYS A 53 -13.58 -2.77 4.20
CA CYS A 53 -14.70 -1.87 3.86
C CYS A 53 -14.83 -1.77 2.34
N HIS A 54 -16.07 -1.63 1.85
CA HIS A 54 -16.34 -1.52 0.41
C HIS A 54 -16.67 -0.09 -0.03
N HIS A 55 -17.26 0.71 0.85
CA HIS A 55 -17.57 2.12 0.63
C HIS A 55 -17.20 2.96 1.85
N PRO A 56 -16.05 3.67 1.81
CA PRO A 56 -15.00 3.67 0.78
C PRO A 56 -14.29 2.31 0.70
N PRO A 57 -13.70 1.95 -0.46
CA PRO A 57 -12.96 0.70 -0.56
C PRO A 57 -11.67 0.79 0.27
N ILE A 58 -11.59 -0.01 1.35
CA ILE A 58 -10.43 -0.09 2.24
C ILE A 58 -9.95 -1.52 2.30
N SER A 59 -8.68 -1.72 2.00
CA SER A 59 -7.97 -2.99 2.21
C SER A 59 -7.00 -2.83 3.39
N ALA A 60 -7.14 -3.69 4.38
CA ALA A 60 -6.15 -3.83 5.45
C ALA A 60 -5.13 -4.91 5.06
N PHE A 61 -3.91 -4.77 5.55
CA PHE A 61 -2.83 -5.71 5.29
C PHE A 61 -1.89 -5.85 6.48
N TYR A 62 -1.37 -7.05 6.64
CA TYR A 62 -0.32 -7.35 7.59
C TYR A 62 0.75 -8.22 6.91
N LEU A 63 2.00 -7.89 7.18
CA LEU A 63 3.16 -8.60 6.68
C LEU A 63 4.11 -8.83 7.86
N GLU A 64 4.69 -10.02 7.95
CA GLU A 64 5.65 -10.36 9.00
C GLU A 64 6.76 -11.26 8.46
N ASP A 65 7.99 -10.89 8.78
CA ASP A 65 9.17 -11.74 8.73
C ASP A 65 9.65 -11.98 10.16
N GLU A 66 9.28 -13.14 10.73
CA GLU A 66 9.63 -13.46 12.11
C GLU A 66 11.13 -13.60 12.30
N LYS A 67 11.81 -14.17 11.31
CA LYS A 67 13.26 -14.41 11.35
C LYS A 67 14.04 -13.09 11.34
N ALA A 68 13.61 -12.16 10.53
CA ALA A 68 14.17 -10.81 10.52
C ALA A 68 13.67 -9.94 11.69
N GLY A 69 12.62 -10.35 12.39
CA GLY A 69 12.01 -9.56 13.46
C GLY A 69 11.35 -8.28 12.93
N VAL A 70 10.70 -8.33 11.75
CA VAL A 70 10.08 -7.19 11.09
C VAL A 70 8.61 -7.48 10.87
N SER A 71 7.76 -6.51 11.19
CA SER A 71 6.34 -6.57 10.80
C SER A 71 5.86 -5.22 10.22
N LEU A 72 4.87 -5.29 9.33
CA LEU A 72 4.21 -4.15 8.74
C LEU A 72 2.71 -4.34 8.85
N ASN A 73 2.04 -3.46 9.59
CA ASN A 73 0.58 -3.42 9.68
C ASN A 73 0.06 -2.13 9.05
N GLY A 74 -0.97 -2.22 8.24
CA GLY A 74 -1.51 -1.03 7.62
C GLY A 74 -2.84 -1.23 6.92
N HIS A 75 -3.37 -0.13 6.42
CA HIS A 75 -4.54 -0.12 5.56
C HIS A 75 -4.43 0.97 4.52
N THR A 76 -5.09 0.77 3.40
CA THR A 76 -5.17 1.76 2.33
C THR A 76 -6.57 1.78 1.74
N GLY A 77 -7.08 3.00 1.54
CA GLY A 77 -8.29 3.28 0.79
C GLY A 77 -7.98 4.18 -0.40
N GLN A 78 -8.87 4.24 -1.36
CA GLN A 78 -8.67 5.02 -2.59
C GLN A 78 -9.85 5.96 -2.84
N LYS A 79 -9.54 7.24 -3.09
CA LYS A 79 -10.50 8.25 -3.52
C LYS A 79 -10.09 8.81 -4.88
N SER A 80 -10.89 8.56 -5.91
CA SER A 80 -10.61 9.03 -7.25
C SER A 80 -11.27 10.39 -7.51
N LYS A 81 -10.51 11.34 -8.07
CA LYS A 81 -10.98 12.66 -8.48
C LYS A 81 -10.54 12.94 -9.92
N PHE A 82 -11.49 13.28 -10.79
CA PHE A 82 -11.17 13.74 -12.13
C PHE A 82 -10.72 15.21 -12.11
N LYS A 83 -9.59 15.51 -12.74
CA LYS A 83 -8.96 16.84 -12.80
C LYS A 83 -8.85 17.34 -14.27
N GLY A 84 -9.93 17.21 -15.03
CA GLY A 84 -10.00 17.64 -16.43
C GLY A 84 -9.21 16.76 -17.39
N THR A 85 -7.88 16.75 -17.32
CA THR A 85 -6.99 15.98 -18.22
C THR A 85 -6.34 14.77 -17.56
N SER A 86 -6.57 14.58 -16.24
CA SER A 86 -5.98 13.51 -15.45
C SER A 86 -6.95 13.00 -14.37
N ILE A 87 -6.70 11.81 -13.87
CA ILE A 87 -7.37 11.26 -12.70
C ILE A 87 -6.35 11.22 -11.56
N ARG A 88 -6.67 11.88 -10.44
CA ARG A 88 -5.91 11.76 -9.20
C ARG A 88 -6.60 10.71 -8.31
N VAL A 89 -5.85 9.73 -7.87
CA VAL A 89 -6.28 8.73 -6.90
C VAL A 89 -5.51 9.00 -5.61
N GLU A 90 -6.20 9.63 -4.66
CA GLU A 90 -5.69 9.87 -3.33
C GLU A 90 -5.63 8.53 -2.58
N GLN A 91 -4.45 8.19 -2.07
CA GLN A 91 -4.26 7.03 -1.21
C GLN A 91 -4.50 7.46 0.23
N VAL A 92 -5.58 6.96 0.82
CA VAL A 92 -5.94 7.26 2.20
C VAL A 92 -5.56 6.07 3.07
N GLY A 93 -4.97 6.34 4.21
CA GLY A 93 -4.54 5.31 5.15
C GLY A 93 -3.07 5.44 5.51
N ARG A 94 -2.60 4.49 6.29
CA ARG A 94 -1.24 4.48 6.84
C ARG A 94 -0.74 3.06 7.07
N ALA A 95 0.57 2.93 7.23
CA ALA A 95 1.18 1.70 7.70
C ALA A 95 2.18 1.98 8.82
N VAL A 96 2.39 0.99 9.67
CA VAL A 96 3.40 0.99 10.73
C VAL A 96 4.34 -0.18 10.50
N LEU A 97 5.58 0.15 10.22
CA LEU A 97 6.69 -0.78 10.19
C LEU A 97 7.25 -0.90 11.61
N TYR A 98 7.35 -2.11 12.13
CA TYR A 98 7.95 -2.39 13.43
C TYR A 98 9.21 -3.25 13.28
N LEU A 99 10.29 -2.78 13.88
CA LEU A 99 11.59 -3.44 13.93
C LEU A 99 11.80 -3.98 15.35
N LYS A 100 11.47 -5.23 15.57
CA LYS A 100 11.48 -5.88 16.90
C LYS A 100 12.85 -5.81 17.59
N GLN A 101 13.93 -5.97 16.84
CA GLN A 101 15.30 -5.97 17.40
C GLN A 101 15.67 -4.61 18.02
N TYR A 102 15.10 -3.52 17.54
CA TYR A 102 15.39 -2.16 17.99
C TYR A 102 14.25 -1.57 18.83
N ASP A 103 13.12 -2.28 18.96
CA ASP A 103 11.87 -1.76 19.51
C ASP A 103 11.46 -0.43 18.88
N GLU A 104 11.72 -0.26 17.58
CA GLU A 104 11.44 0.93 16.82
C GLU A 104 10.22 0.76 15.93
N GLN A 105 9.38 1.78 15.88
CA GLN A 105 8.22 1.88 14.99
C GLN A 105 8.39 3.05 14.04
N TYR A 106 7.96 2.85 12.79
CA TYR A 106 7.96 3.85 11.74
C TYR A 106 6.58 3.91 11.12
N MET A 107 5.86 5.00 11.34
CA MET A 107 4.56 5.24 10.71
C MET A 107 4.76 5.98 9.40
N LEU A 108 4.04 5.57 8.37
CA LEU A 108 4.14 6.15 7.03
C LEU A 108 2.77 6.24 6.35
N ASP A 109 2.63 7.21 5.45
CA ASP A 109 1.53 7.37 4.51
C ASP A 109 1.95 6.99 3.08
N PHE A 110 1.07 7.18 2.11
CA PHE A 110 1.26 6.74 0.73
C PHE A 110 1.16 7.89 -0.26
N PRO A 111 1.92 7.85 -1.38
CA PRO A 111 1.81 8.86 -2.42
C PRO A 111 0.51 8.71 -3.20
N ASP A 112 0.01 9.82 -3.74
CA ASP A 112 -1.10 9.79 -4.69
C ASP A 112 -0.69 9.14 -6.00
N ILE A 113 -1.66 8.50 -6.66
CA ILE A 113 -1.50 7.99 -8.01
C ILE A 113 -2.13 9.00 -8.99
N LEU A 114 -1.35 9.42 -9.97
CA LEU A 114 -1.78 10.32 -11.04
C LEU A 114 -1.87 9.54 -12.35
N ILE A 115 -3.08 9.39 -12.88
CA ILE A 115 -3.29 8.78 -14.20
C ILE A 115 -3.41 9.94 -15.20
N ARG A 116 -2.41 10.08 -16.05
CA ARG A 116 -2.28 11.15 -17.04
C ARG A 116 -2.39 10.60 -18.46
N GLY A 117 -2.57 11.50 -19.45
CA GLY A 117 -2.69 11.10 -20.85
C GLY A 117 -4.00 10.37 -21.21
N VAL A 118 -5.01 10.43 -20.36
CA VAL A 118 -6.30 9.72 -20.54
C VAL A 118 -7.01 10.19 -21.82
N LEU A 119 -6.94 11.49 -22.14
CA LEU A 119 -7.59 12.08 -23.31
C LEU A 119 -6.79 11.91 -24.61
N THR A 120 -5.49 11.61 -24.53
CA THR A 120 -4.59 11.48 -25.68
C THR A 120 -4.36 10.05 -26.13
N GLY A 121 -4.99 9.07 -25.46
CA GLY A 121 -4.88 7.64 -25.78
C GLY A 121 -3.58 6.98 -25.30
N GLY A 122 -2.67 7.73 -24.68
CA GLY A 122 -1.41 7.25 -24.09
C GLY A 122 -1.43 7.34 -22.56
N ALA A 123 -2.39 6.69 -21.89
CA ALA A 123 -2.50 6.75 -20.44
C ALA A 123 -1.25 6.16 -19.75
N PHE A 124 -0.71 6.89 -18.77
CA PHE A 124 0.42 6.49 -17.95
C PHE A 124 0.20 6.89 -16.49
N ILE A 125 0.97 6.28 -15.60
CA ILE A 125 0.87 6.48 -14.16
C ILE A 125 2.12 7.15 -13.64
N GLU A 126 1.94 8.14 -12.78
CA GLU A 126 2.98 8.76 -11.96
C GLU A 126 2.54 8.76 -10.49
N LEU A 127 3.51 8.87 -9.59
CA LEU A 127 3.26 9.18 -8.19
C LEU A 127 3.33 10.70 -7.98
N GLY A 128 2.56 11.20 -7.03
CA GLY A 128 2.52 12.63 -6.68
C GLY A 128 2.26 12.85 -5.19
N GLY A 129 2.44 14.09 -4.76
CA GLY A 129 2.25 14.48 -3.37
C GLY A 129 3.49 14.28 -2.49
N VAL A 130 3.32 14.48 -1.20
CA VAL A 130 4.39 14.33 -0.20
C VAL A 130 4.03 13.19 0.72
N CYS A 131 4.95 12.25 0.89
CA CYS A 131 4.85 11.22 1.91
C CYS A 131 5.69 11.58 3.12
N THR A 132 5.17 11.24 4.29
CA THR A 132 5.83 11.43 5.58
C THR A 132 6.09 10.09 6.23
N ILE A 133 7.29 9.90 6.77
CA ILE A 133 7.67 8.76 7.59
C ILE A 133 8.14 9.30 8.92
N VAL A 134 7.50 8.89 10.03
CA VAL A 134 7.89 9.29 11.39
C VAL A 134 8.34 8.08 12.18
N GLY A 135 9.51 8.19 12.80
CA GLY A 135 10.09 7.14 13.65
C GLY A 135 9.89 7.43 15.15
N SER A 136 9.75 6.37 15.93
CA SER A 136 9.69 6.44 17.41
C SER A 136 11.01 6.92 18.04
N ASN A 137 12.08 6.95 17.27
CA ASN A 137 13.42 7.39 17.65
C ASN A 137 13.70 8.87 17.27
N ASN A 138 12.69 9.72 17.24
CA ASN A 138 12.74 11.14 16.88
C ASN A 138 13.27 11.43 15.47
N THR A 139 13.19 10.47 14.58
CA THR A 139 13.50 10.66 13.17
C THR A 139 12.24 10.92 12.34
N LYS A 140 12.36 11.75 11.32
CA LYS A 140 11.30 12.02 10.34
C LYS A 140 11.90 12.04 8.94
N ALA A 141 11.17 11.57 7.96
CA ALA A 141 11.49 11.82 6.56
C ALA A 141 10.27 12.38 5.84
N THR A 142 10.50 13.28 4.88
CA THR A 142 9.51 13.74 3.91
C THR A 142 10.03 13.43 2.53
N ILE A 143 9.19 12.83 1.69
CA ILE A 143 9.54 12.47 0.30
C ILE A 143 8.47 13.04 -0.62
N GLU A 144 8.83 14.04 -1.39
CA GLU A 144 8.00 14.63 -2.44
C GLU A 144 8.16 13.83 -3.73
N PHE A 145 7.05 13.32 -4.26
CA PHE A 145 6.96 12.70 -5.58
C PHE A 145 6.59 13.78 -6.58
N VAL A 146 7.54 14.10 -7.47
CA VAL A 146 7.41 15.22 -8.41
C VAL A 146 6.97 14.69 -9.77
N PRO A 147 5.72 14.94 -10.20
CA PRO A 147 5.25 14.56 -11.51
C PRO A 147 6.01 15.29 -12.62
N LYS A 148 6.14 14.66 -13.77
CA LYS A 148 6.78 15.29 -14.94
C LYS A 148 6.07 16.60 -15.31
N PRO A 149 6.80 17.71 -15.49
CA PRO A 149 6.24 18.96 -16.01
C PRO A 149 5.59 18.77 -17.39
N TRP A 150 4.68 19.67 -17.76
CA TRP A 150 4.04 19.65 -19.10
C TRP A 150 5.04 19.80 -20.24
N PHE A 151 6.08 20.57 -20.02
CA PHE A 151 7.16 20.82 -20.99
C PHE A 151 8.50 20.35 -20.45
N GLY A 152 9.14 19.45 -21.17
CA GLY A 152 10.45 18.91 -20.81
C GLY A 152 10.45 18.05 -19.54
N GLY A 153 11.64 17.84 -18.95
CA GLY A 153 11.84 17.09 -17.71
C GLY A 153 11.73 15.58 -17.87
N GLU A 154 12.07 14.88 -16.81
CA GLU A 154 12.01 13.42 -16.72
C GLU A 154 10.90 12.96 -15.79
N TYR A 155 10.51 11.69 -15.92
CA TYR A 155 9.50 11.06 -15.09
C TYR A 155 10.05 10.60 -13.74
N ASN A 156 9.13 10.48 -12.76
CA ASN A 156 9.35 9.74 -11.52
C ASN A 156 10.42 10.35 -10.60
N HIS A 157 10.58 11.67 -10.62
CA HIS A 157 11.49 12.36 -9.71
C HIS A 157 11.03 12.33 -8.28
N ILE A 158 12.00 12.32 -7.35
CA ILE A 158 11.79 12.53 -5.93
C ILE A 158 12.71 13.63 -5.41
N LYS A 159 12.22 14.33 -4.38
CA LYS A 159 12.99 15.18 -3.48
C LYS A 159 12.60 14.83 -2.06
N GLY A 160 13.52 14.87 -1.14
CA GLY A 160 13.16 14.57 0.24
C GLY A 160 14.19 15.06 1.23
N TRP A 161 13.81 15.01 2.50
CA TRP A 161 14.64 15.40 3.62
C TRP A 161 14.45 14.40 4.76
N ILE A 162 15.55 14.07 5.39
CA ILE A 162 15.56 13.27 6.62
C ILE A 162 15.99 14.17 7.77
N TYR A 163 15.22 14.13 8.83
CA TYR A 163 15.41 14.91 10.04
C TYR A 163 15.69 14.00 11.23
N HIS A 164 16.46 14.50 12.17
CA HIS A 164 16.60 13.97 13.52
C HIS A 164 16.53 15.17 14.50
N ASP A 165 15.63 15.10 15.48
CA ASP A 165 15.31 16.22 16.36
C ASP A 165 15.10 17.55 15.59
N ASP A 166 14.25 17.48 14.54
CA ASP A 166 13.89 18.58 13.62
C ASP A 166 15.04 19.21 12.83
N LYS A 167 16.27 18.67 12.92
CA LYS A 167 17.42 19.10 12.13
C LYS A 167 17.61 18.23 10.91
N VAL A 168 17.75 18.87 9.74
CA VAL A 168 18.04 18.16 8.49
C VAL A 168 19.37 17.42 8.59
N GLN A 169 19.34 16.12 8.42
CA GLN A 169 20.52 15.24 8.39
C GLN A 169 20.93 14.88 6.97
N TYR A 170 19.94 14.59 6.12
CA TYR A 170 20.17 14.18 4.75
C TYR A 170 19.13 14.79 3.81
N GLN A 171 19.54 14.97 2.56
CA GLN A 171 18.67 15.29 1.44
C GLN A 171 18.56 14.07 0.51
N LEU A 172 17.37 13.83 -0.01
CA LEU A 172 17.08 12.76 -0.96
C LEU A 172 16.78 13.37 -2.33
N SER A 173 17.24 12.72 -3.38
CA SER A 173 17.00 13.17 -4.78
C SER A 173 17.12 12.01 -5.74
N GLY A 174 16.69 12.19 -6.98
CA GLY A 174 16.79 11.20 -8.03
C GLY A 174 15.44 10.73 -8.53
N ARG A 175 15.33 9.46 -8.91
CA ARG A 175 14.13 8.88 -9.51
C ARG A 175 13.77 7.58 -8.80
N TRP A 176 12.55 7.50 -8.27
CA TRP A 176 12.08 6.31 -7.53
C TRP A 176 11.98 5.04 -8.41
N SER A 177 11.92 5.21 -9.75
CA SER A 177 11.85 4.11 -10.70
C SER A 177 13.19 3.74 -11.34
N HIS A 178 14.28 4.40 -10.96
CA HIS A 178 15.65 4.19 -11.44
C HIS A 178 16.61 4.30 -10.27
N GLN A 179 17.43 5.35 -10.23
CA GLN A 179 18.36 5.58 -9.14
C GLN A 179 17.94 6.74 -8.26
N SER A 180 18.00 6.53 -6.96
CA SER A 180 17.82 7.54 -5.93
C SER A 180 19.08 7.68 -5.11
N PHE A 181 19.36 8.90 -4.65
CA PHE A 181 20.57 9.28 -3.96
C PHE A 181 20.26 10.03 -2.67
N TYR A 182 21.21 10.01 -1.75
CA TYR A 182 21.20 10.87 -0.56
C TYR A 182 22.51 11.66 -0.46
N SER A 183 22.47 12.80 0.27
CA SER A 183 23.62 13.62 0.59
C SER A 183 23.46 14.29 1.96
N LYS A 184 24.56 14.57 2.69
CA LYS A 184 24.53 15.24 4.01
C LYS A 184 24.24 16.74 3.93
N GLY A 185 24.27 17.34 2.75
CA GLY A 185 24.02 18.75 2.53
C GLY A 185 23.96 19.08 1.05
N LYS A 186 23.62 20.34 0.72
CA LYS A 186 23.36 20.77 -0.66
C LYS A 186 24.57 20.55 -1.58
N ASP A 187 25.77 20.77 -1.08
CA ASP A 187 27.02 20.69 -1.86
C ASP A 187 27.84 19.41 -1.55
N SER A 188 27.25 18.47 -0.78
CA SER A 188 27.92 17.22 -0.44
C SER A 188 27.81 16.20 -1.57
N LYS A 189 28.80 15.31 -1.66
CA LYS A 189 28.79 14.19 -2.60
C LYS A 189 27.50 13.37 -2.41
N LYS A 190 26.85 13.07 -3.52
CA LYS A 190 25.68 12.18 -3.54
C LYS A 190 26.15 10.73 -3.46
N GLU A 191 25.49 9.98 -2.60
CA GLU A 191 25.67 8.54 -2.45
C GLU A 191 24.40 7.80 -2.89
N LEU A 192 24.57 6.62 -3.46
CA LEU A 192 23.46 5.80 -3.95
C LEU A 192 22.61 5.33 -2.76
N LEU A 193 21.31 5.59 -2.81
CA LEU A 193 20.32 5.11 -1.84
C LEU A 193 19.62 3.85 -2.35
N PHE A 194 19.18 3.87 -3.62
CA PHE A 194 18.39 2.82 -4.23
C PHE A 194 18.67 2.76 -5.74
N ASP A 195 18.74 1.56 -6.29
CA ASP A 195 18.86 1.30 -7.72
C ASP A 195 17.81 0.26 -8.12
N ALA A 196 16.84 0.66 -8.92
CA ALA A 196 15.73 -0.17 -9.37
C ALA A 196 16.17 -1.38 -10.23
N GLU A 197 17.28 -1.24 -10.97
CA GLU A 197 17.82 -2.31 -11.84
C GLU A 197 18.61 -3.34 -11.04
N ALA A 198 19.20 -2.92 -9.92
CA ALA A 198 19.97 -3.81 -9.03
C ALA A 198 19.10 -4.56 -8.01
N GLU A 199 17.83 -4.18 -7.82
CA GLU A 199 16.94 -4.78 -6.83
C GLU A 199 16.09 -5.90 -7.47
N PRO A 200 16.35 -7.16 -7.14
CA PRO A 200 15.52 -8.25 -7.63
C PRO A 200 14.12 -8.19 -7.04
N MET A 201 13.12 -8.42 -7.88
CA MET A 201 11.74 -8.52 -7.39
C MET A 201 11.53 -9.83 -6.62
N ALA A 202 11.05 -9.73 -5.39
CA ALA A 202 10.68 -10.89 -4.60
C ALA A 202 9.52 -11.66 -5.28
N LYS A 203 9.70 -12.96 -5.45
CA LYS A 203 8.64 -13.82 -5.97
C LYS A 203 7.55 -14.00 -4.92
N ARG A 204 6.32 -13.67 -5.27
CA ARG A 204 5.15 -14.02 -4.47
C ARG A 204 4.75 -15.47 -4.71
N VAL A 205 4.53 -16.19 -3.63
CA VAL A 205 4.00 -17.55 -3.64
C VAL A 205 2.68 -17.54 -2.88
N THR A 206 1.63 -18.04 -3.51
CA THR A 206 0.29 -18.17 -2.91
C THR A 206 0.00 -19.64 -2.65
N PRO A 207 -0.85 -19.98 -1.68
CA PRO A 207 -1.34 -21.35 -1.54
C PRO A 207 -1.98 -21.86 -2.85
N PRO A 208 -1.94 -23.16 -3.13
CA PRO A 208 -2.69 -23.76 -4.24
C PRO A 208 -4.16 -23.36 -4.17
N VAL A 209 -4.79 -23.16 -5.34
CA VAL A 209 -6.19 -22.67 -5.41
C VAL A 209 -7.16 -23.61 -4.72
N GLU A 210 -6.93 -24.91 -4.78
CA GLU A 210 -7.70 -25.97 -4.14
C GLU A 210 -7.67 -25.91 -2.61
N GLU A 211 -6.61 -25.35 -2.03
CA GLU A 211 -6.45 -25.16 -0.57
C GLU A 211 -7.00 -23.80 -0.08
N GLN A 212 -7.35 -22.92 -1.02
CA GLN A 212 -7.89 -21.61 -0.70
C GLN A 212 -9.37 -21.70 -0.32
N SER A 213 -9.80 -20.86 0.62
CA SER A 213 -11.21 -20.68 0.96
C SER A 213 -11.97 -19.96 -0.17
N GLU A 214 -13.29 -20.02 -0.16
CA GLU A 214 -14.15 -19.41 -1.19
C GLU A 214 -14.04 -17.88 -1.26
N ILE A 215 -13.59 -17.24 -0.18
CA ILE A 215 -13.38 -15.77 -0.10
C ILE A 215 -11.95 -15.34 -0.43
N GLU A 216 -11.06 -16.28 -0.72
CA GLU A 216 -9.70 -15.92 -1.14
C GLU A 216 -9.66 -15.50 -2.61
N SER A 217 -8.84 -14.50 -2.93
CA SER A 217 -8.85 -13.80 -4.22
C SER A 217 -8.78 -14.71 -5.45
N HIS A 218 -7.94 -15.76 -5.42
CA HIS A 218 -7.80 -16.63 -6.58
C HIS A 218 -9.04 -17.53 -6.79
N ARG A 219 -9.74 -17.88 -5.70
CA ARG A 219 -11.02 -18.61 -5.80
C ARG A 219 -12.12 -17.68 -6.29
N VAL A 220 -12.25 -16.48 -5.68
CA VAL A 220 -13.26 -15.48 -6.06
C VAL A 220 -13.16 -15.13 -7.53
N TRP A 221 -11.95 -14.83 -8.01
CA TRP A 221 -11.71 -14.31 -9.36
C TRP A 221 -11.29 -15.37 -10.37
N GLY A 222 -11.25 -16.65 -9.98
CA GLY A 222 -10.83 -17.78 -10.84
C GLY A 222 -11.49 -17.78 -12.20
N PRO A 223 -12.83 -17.75 -12.30
CA PRO A 223 -13.55 -17.76 -13.60
C PRO A 223 -13.19 -16.56 -14.48
N VAL A 224 -13.02 -15.38 -13.90
CA VAL A 224 -12.60 -14.17 -14.62
C VAL A 224 -11.17 -14.30 -15.12
N THR A 225 -10.27 -14.81 -14.26
CA THR A 225 -8.86 -15.03 -14.58
C THR A 225 -8.69 -16.00 -15.76
N GLU A 226 -9.37 -17.12 -15.72
CA GLU A 226 -9.30 -18.12 -16.80
C GLU A 226 -9.83 -17.58 -18.14
N ALA A 227 -10.93 -16.84 -18.11
CA ALA A 227 -11.45 -16.19 -19.30
C ALA A 227 -10.48 -15.12 -19.86
N LEU A 228 -9.79 -14.36 -19.00
CA LEU A 228 -8.77 -13.39 -19.42
C LEU A 228 -7.55 -14.07 -20.02
N LYS A 229 -7.05 -15.17 -19.43
CA LYS A 229 -5.94 -15.98 -20.00
C LYS A 229 -6.26 -16.48 -21.39
N GLN A 230 -7.51 -16.88 -21.62
CA GLN A 230 -8.02 -17.30 -22.93
C GLN A 230 -8.36 -16.13 -23.86
N LYS A 231 -8.11 -14.88 -23.46
CA LYS A 231 -8.48 -13.65 -24.19
C LYS A 231 -9.97 -13.54 -24.47
N ASN A 232 -10.81 -14.26 -23.74
CA ASN A 232 -12.27 -14.22 -23.87
C ASN A 232 -12.87 -13.12 -22.99
N TYR A 233 -12.74 -11.88 -23.44
CA TYR A 233 -13.19 -10.70 -22.71
C TYR A 233 -14.70 -10.65 -22.45
N LYS A 234 -15.50 -11.27 -23.33
CA LYS A 234 -16.97 -11.36 -23.16
C LYS A 234 -17.33 -12.23 -21.95
N VAL A 235 -16.71 -13.39 -21.82
CA VAL A 235 -16.91 -14.29 -20.68
C VAL A 235 -16.32 -13.65 -19.42
N ALA A 236 -15.12 -13.05 -19.48
CA ALA A 236 -14.51 -12.36 -18.36
C ALA A 236 -15.43 -11.26 -17.79
N ASN A 237 -16.02 -10.44 -18.64
CA ASN A 237 -16.98 -9.41 -18.24
C ASN A 237 -18.24 -10.01 -17.60
N LYS A 238 -18.80 -11.06 -18.18
CA LYS A 238 -19.98 -11.76 -17.63
C LYS A 238 -19.72 -12.28 -16.23
N GLU A 239 -18.61 -13.00 -16.03
CA GLU A 239 -18.24 -13.55 -14.72
C GLU A 239 -17.94 -12.45 -13.69
N LYS A 240 -17.27 -11.38 -14.10
CA LYS A 240 -17.05 -10.21 -13.25
C LYS A 240 -18.37 -9.59 -12.80
N THR A 241 -19.29 -9.36 -13.73
CA THR A 241 -20.63 -8.81 -13.42
C THR A 241 -21.37 -9.72 -12.44
N ARG A 242 -21.33 -11.05 -12.63
CA ARG A 242 -21.94 -12.01 -11.72
C ARG A 242 -21.44 -11.88 -10.29
N ILE A 243 -20.11 -11.75 -10.10
CA ILE A 243 -19.50 -11.59 -8.78
C ILE A 243 -19.93 -10.26 -8.14
N GLU A 244 -19.92 -9.17 -8.91
CA GLU A 244 -20.31 -7.84 -8.43
C GLU A 244 -21.82 -7.77 -8.08
N GLU A 245 -22.68 -8.44 -8.84
CA GLU A 245 -24.12 -8.55 -8.55
C GLU A 245 -24.41 -9.39 -7.33
N TRP A 246 -23.73 -10.52 -7.18
CA TRP A 246 -23.81 -11.33 -5.99
C TRP A 246 -23.44 -10.52 -4.75
N GLN A 247 -22.35 -9.79 -4.78
CA GLN A 247 -21.95 -8.96 -3.66
C GLN A 247 -22.96 -7.85 -3.34
N ARG A 248 -23.56 -7.24 -4.37
CA ARG A 248 -24.64 -6.24 -4.18
C ARG A 248 -25.85 -6.87 -3.48
N GLY A 249 -26.23 -8.09 -3.85
CA GLY A 249 -27.30 -8.84 -3.20
C GLY A 249 -27.00 -9.10 -1.73
N VAL A 250 -25.84 -9.66 -1.41
CA VAL A 250 -25.42 -9.94 -0.02
C VAL A 250 -25.38 -8.67 0.82
N ARG A 251 -24.94 -7.54 0.26
CA ARG A 251 -24.97 -6.26 0.97
C ARG A 251 -26.40 -5.81 1.27
N LYS A 252 -27.30 -5.88 0.29
CA LYS A 252 -28.70 -5.51 0.45
C LYS A 252 -29.39 -6.36 1.52
N GLU A 253 -29.21 -7.66 1.52
CA GLU A 253 -29.76 -8.57 2.54
C GLU A 253 -29.25 -8.21 3.93
N ARG A 254 -27.98 -7.85 4.08
CA ARG A 254 -27.40 -7.43 5.34
C ARG A 254 -27.99 -6.11 5.82
N GLU A 255 -28.16 -5.13 4.93
CA GLU A 255 -28.80 -3.85 5.22
C GLU A 255 -30.26 -4.05 5.69
N GLU A 256 -31.02 -4.92 5.01
CA GLU A 256 -32.39 -5.27 5.38
C GLU A 256 -32.49 -5.93 6.78
N LYS A 257 -31.52 -6.81 7.09
CA LYS A 257 -31.41 -7.48 8.39
C LYS A 257 -30.77 -6.60 9.48
N LYS A 258 -30.28 -5.40 9.13
CA LYS A 258 -29.52 -4.50 10.01
C LYS A 258 -28.28 -5.16 10.64
N GLU A 259 -27.65 -6.09 9.90
CA GLU A 259 -26.44 -6.78 10.32
C GLU A 259 -25.22 -5.89 10.07
N VAL A 260 -24.35 -5.74 11.09
CA VAL A 260 -23.06 -5.06 10.95
C VAL A 260 -22.05 -6.03 10.39
N TRP A 261 -21.32 -5.58 9.37
CA TRP A 261 -20.18 -6.36 8.84
C TRP A 261 -18.99 -6.27 9.80
N GLU A 262 -18.44 -7.41 10.15
CA GLU A 262 -17.20 -7.49 10.92
C GLU A 262 -16.13 -8.23 10.10
N PRO A 263 -14.96 -7.60 9.87
CA PRO A 263 -13.80 -8.26 9.26
C PRO A 263 -13.34 -9.45 10.10
N LYS A 264 -12.79 -10.47 9.43
CA LYS A 264 -12.37 -11.71 10.10
C LYS A 264 -10.93 -11.66 10.61
N LEU A 265 -10.07 -10.88 9.93
CA LEU A 265 -8.63 -10.87 10.18
C LEU A 265 -8.15 -9.58 10.86
N PHE A 266 -8.93 -8.51 10.74
CA PHE A 266 -8.55 -7.19 11.23
C PHE A 266 -9.64 -6.60 12.13
N LYS A 267 -9.21 -5.84 13.13
CA LYS A 267 -10.08 -5.05 14.01
C LYS A 267 -9.74 -3.58 13.83
N PHE A 268 -10.77 -2.75 13.79
CA PHE A 268 -10.57 -1.30 13.80
C PHE A 268 -10.35 -0.80 15.23
N GLU A 269 -9.22 -0.15 15.45
CA GLU A 269 -8.84 0.48 16.72
C GLU A 269 -8.85 2.00 16.54
N LYS A 270 -9.67 2.69 17.33
CA LYS A 270 -9.70 4.16 17.33
C LYS A 270 -8.46 4.71 18.01
N ASP A 271 -7.94 5.82 17.51
CA ASP A 271 -6.77 6.46 18.09
C ASP A 271 -7.01 7.03 19.48
N ASP A 272 -8.24 7.43 19.78
CA ASP A 272 -8.63 7.98 21.09
C ASP A 272 -8.58 6.94 22.23
N ASP A 273 -8.64 5.66 21.89
CA ASP A 273 -8.58 4.55 22.86
C ASP A 273 -7.14 4.21 23.31
N ALA A 274 -6.12 4.87 22.75
CA ALA A 274 -4.72 4.51 22.94
C ALA A 274 -4.17 4.82 24.35
N SER A 275 -4.83 5.67 25.15
CA SER A 275 -4.38 6.04 26.50
C SER A 275 -4.27 4.85 27.45
N ASN A 276 -5.15 3.84 27.28
CA ASN A 276 -5.21 2.60 28.07
C ASN A 276 -4.65 1.39 27.32
N GLY A 277 -4.05 1.61 26.13
CA GLY A 277 -3.53 0.57 25.26
C GLY A 277 -2.18 -0.01 25.69
N THR A 278 -1.73 -1.01 24.93
CA THR A 278 -0.38 -1.57 25.06
C THR A 278 0.69 -0.52 24.73
N ASP A 279 1.94 -0.77 25.09
CA ASP A 279 3.06 0.13 24.73
C ASP A 279 3.17 0.32 23.22
N TYR A 280 2.87 -0.71 22.44
CA TYR A 280 2.80 -0.62 20.98
C TYR A 280 1.73 0.39 20.53
N GLN A 281 0.52 0.32 21.08
CA GLN A 281 -0.57 1.24 20.75
C GLN A 281 -0.29 2.68 21.17
N LYS A 282 0.32 2.88 22.36
CA LYS A 282 0.75 4.19 22.86
C LYS A 282 1.81 4.82 21.95
N LYS A 283 2.82 4.02 21.50
CA LYS A 283 3.82 4.47 20.53
C LYS A 283 3.17 4.87 19.20
N ASN A 284 2.23 4.07 18.68
CA ASN A 284 1.49 4.39 17.46
C ASN A 284 0.71 5.69 17.55
N HIS A 285 0.02 5.92 18.67
CA HIS A 285 -0.69 7.18 18.91
C HIS A 285 0.26 8.37 18.91
N ALA A 286 1.39 8.28 19.62
CA ALA A 286 2.40 9.32 19.65
C ALA A 286 3.03 9.61 18.27
N LEU A 287 3.17 8.60 17.41
CA LEU A 287 3.64 8.79 16.04
C LEU A 287 2.57 9.50 15.18
N ARG A 288 1.31 9.12 15.34
CA ARG A 288 0.21 9.71 14.59
C ARG A 288 0.09 11.22 14.84
N THR A 289 0.27 11.69 16.07
CA THR A 289 0.22 13.12 16.39
C THR A 289 1.33 13.94 15.70
N LYS A 290 2.40 13.28 15.26
CA LYS A 290 3.50 13.89 14.50
C LYS A 290 3.29 13.85 12.98
N MET A 291 2.26 13.12 12.50
CA MET A 291 1.89 13.05 11.09
C MET A 291 0.78 14.05 10.81
N ASP A 292 0.97 14.82 9.73
CA ASP A 292 -0.06 15.72 9.22
C ASP A 292 -1.03 14.93 8.33
N LEU A 293 -1.94 14.17 8.97
CA LEU A 293 -2.93 13.35 8.28
C LEU A 293 -4.16 14.21 7.94
N HIS A 294 -4.30 14.53 6.67
CA HIS A 294 -5.36 15.43 6.16
C HIS A 294 -6.72 14.76 5.96
N HIS A 295 -6.88 13.46 6.26
CA HIS A 295 -8.09 12.71 5.92
C HIS A 295 -8.84 12.20 7.14
N HIS A 296 -10.15 12.48 7.20
CA HIS A 296 -11.07 12.03 8.26
C HIS A 296 -11.22 10.50 8.38
N LEU A 297 -10.73 9.71 7.42
CA LEU A 297 -10.71 8.25 7.49
C LEU A 297 -9.57 7.69 8.34
N ASP A 298 -8.73 8.57 8.87
CA ASP A 298 -7.56 8.19 9.67
C ASP A 298 -7.80 8.34 11.19
N SER A 299 -9.06 8.24 11.64
CA SER A 299 -9.41 8.28 13.07
C SER A 299 -8.99 7.02 13.85
N GLY A 300 -8.38 6.05 13.18
CA GLY A 300 -7.94 4.80 13.76
C GLY A 300 -7.11 3.99 12.78
N ALA A 301 -6.78 2.77 13.16
CA ALA A 301 -6.05 1.81 12.34
C ALA A 301 -6.75 0.46 12.33
N TRP A 302 -6.64 -0.24 11.21
CA TRP A 302 -7.00 -1.65 11.11
C TRP A 302 -5.82 -2.49 11.57
N THR A 303 -5.97 -3.21 12.67
CA THR A 303 -4.91 -4.01 13.29
C THR A 303 -5.20 -5.49 13.09
N TYR A 304 -4.19 -6.24 12.66
CA TYR A 304 -4.27 -7.69 12.54
C TYR A 304 -4.41 -8.34 13.91
N VAL A 305 -5.40 -9.23 14.06
CA VAL A 305 -5.81 -9.76 15.38
C VAL A 305 -5.36 -11.20 15.64
N HIS A 306 -4.79 -11.89 14.64
CA HIS A 306 -4.35 -13.27 14.74
C HIS A 306 -2.83 -13.38 14.68
N SER A 307 -2.28 -14.52 15.12
CA SER A 307 -0.88 -14.86 14.87
C SER A 307 -0.74 -15.59 13.53
N LEU A 308 0.22 -15.19 12.70
CA LEU A 308 0.56 -15.90 11.47
C LEU A 308 1.12 -17.31 11.72
N HIS A 309 1.58 -17.58 12.95
CA HIS A 309 2.16 -18.85 13.35
C HIS A 309 1.14 -19.90 13.78
N THR A 310 -0.06 -19.48 14.21
CA THR A 310 -1.12 -20.38 14.67
C THR A 310 -2.03 -20.90 13.56
N ARG A 311 -1.93 -20.33 12.36
CA ARG A 311 -2.68 -20.82 11.20
C ARG A 311 -2.02 -22.12 10.73
N LYS A 312 -2.65 -23.26 11.01
CA LYS A 312 -2.29 -24.52 10.34
C LYS A 312 -2.43 -24.30 8.83
N GLN A 313 -1.33 -24.52 8.14
CA GLN A 313 -1.29 -24.54 6.68
C GLN A 313 -2.22 -25.59 6.15
#